data_3034568978f24a5ef7da6fcd0929ee40
#
_entry.id   3034568978f24a5ef7da6fcd0929ee40
#
_cell.length_a   1.000
_cell.length_b   1.000
_cell.length_c   1.000
_cell.angle_alpha   90.00
_cell.angle_beta   90.00
_cell.angle_gamma   90.00
#
_symmetry.space_group_name_H-M   'P 1'
#
loop_
_entity.id
_entity.type
_entity.pdbx_description
1 polymer ?
#
loop_
_entity_poly.entity_id
_entity_poly.type
_entity_poly.pdbx_seq_one_letter_code
_entity_poly.pdbx_strand_id
1 'polypeptide(L)'
;MDKVFIYWDDSNIFISAQQVAIEREGEAVRSRVRIHFRNLLELARAGRKIEHAVAVGSIPPELRHVWNRLENEGVTIKLLERGAIQGREQGVDQVLQTEMLRDGFDYNGNPGIVVMLTGDGAGFDDGVGFHADLERMRRRGWRIEVLSWRHSCNRRMREWAEENGKFIALDD
;
A
#
# COMPACT_ATOMS: atom_id res chain seq x y z
N MET A 1 -2.80 -17.17 15.96
CA MET A 1 -3.59 -16.51 14.90
C MET A 1 -2.67 -15.51 14.21
N ASP A 2 -2.56 -15.53 12.90
CA ASP A 2 -1.68 -14.62 12.17
C ASP A 2 -2.17 -13.18 12.31
N LYS A 3 -1.22 -12.27 12.49
CA LYS A 3 -1.47 -10.82 12.59
C LYS A 3 -0.96 -10.15 11.34
N VAL A 4 -1.69 -9.16 10.83
CA VAL A 4 -1.29 -8.37 9.66
C VAL A 4 -1.01 -6.93 10.05
N PHE A 5 0.01 -6.39 9.40
CA PHE A 5 0.45 -4.99 9.45
C PHE A 5 0.30 -4.44 8.03
N ILE A 6 -0.64 -3.54 7.83
CA ILE A 6 -1.06 -3.07 6.51
C ILE A 6 -0.54 -1.66 6.28
N TYR A 7 0.20 -1.49 5.18
CA TYR A 7 0.73 -0.20 4.73
C TYR A 7 0.18 0.09 3.35
N TRP A 8 -0.56 1.18 3.24
CA TRP A 8 -1.38 1.46 2.06
C TRP A 8 -1.03 2.83 1.47
N ASP A 9 -0.40 2.81 0.29
CA ASP A 9 -0.25 3.98 -0.57
C ASP A 9 -1.51 4.14 -1.44
N ASP A 10 -2.46 4.93 -0.93
CA ASP A 10 -3.74 5.07 -1.59
C ASP A 10 -3.67 5.85 -2.91
N SER A 11 -2.88 6.91 -2.93
CA SER A 11 -2.74 7.73 -4.14
C SER A 11 -2.21 6.90 -5.30
N ASN A 12 -1.23 6.08 -5.05
CA ASN A 12 -0.57 5.26 -6.05
C ASN A 12 -1.47 4.10 -6.51
N ILE A 13 -2.19 3.45 -5.59
CA ILE A 13 -3.21 2.44 -5.91
C ILE A 13 -4.29 3.02 -6.82
N PHE A 14 -4.79 4.23 -6.54
CA PHE A 14 -5.84 4.86 -7.33
C PHE A 14 -5.38 5.29 -8.73
N ILE A 15 -4.19 5.91 -8.82
CA ILE A 15 -3.61 6.32 -10.12
C ILE A 15 -3.38 5.09 -11.01
N SER A 16 -2.83 4.03 -10.47
CA SER A 16 -2.60 2.78 -11.21
C SER A 16 -3.91 2.10 -11.62
N ALA A 17 -4.95 2.15 -10.79
CA ALA A 17 -6.29 1.67 -11.17
C ALA A 17 -6.85 2.41 -12.39
N GLN A 18 -6.64 3.73 -12.44
CA GLN A 18 -7.06 4.53 -13.60
C GLN A 18 -6.28 4.13 -14.86
N GLN A 19 -4.98 3.89 -14.77
CA GLN A 19 -4.16 3.45 -15.91
C GLN A 19 -4.62 2.10 -16.44
N VAL A 20 -4.82 1.11 -15.57
CA VAL A 20 -5.35 -0.21 -15.95
C VAL A 20 -6.72 -0.10 -16.63
N ALA A 21 -7.62 0.72 -16.07
CA ALA A 21 -8.95 0.92 -16.67
C ALA A 21 -8.87 1.59 -18.05
N ILE A 22 -8.01 2.59 -18.21
CA ILE A 22 -7.81 3.27 -19.50
C ILE A 22 -7.31 2.31 -20.57
N GLU A 23 -6.37 1.45 -20.23
CA GLU A 23 -5.85 0.47 -21.19
C GLU A 23 -6.87 -0.56 -21.61
N ARG A 24 -7.77 -0.97 -20.70
CA ARG A 24 -8.82 -1.94 -20.99
C ARG A 24 -10.02 -1.34 -21.74
N GLU A 25 -10.41 -0.10 -21.41
CA GLU A 25 -11.67 0.51 -21.83
C GLU A 25 -11.53 1.89 -22.51
N GLY A 26 -10.30 2.42 -22.58
CA GLY A 26 -10.01 3.72 -23.19
C GLY A 26 -10.12 4.90 -22.21
N GLU A 27 -9.64 6.09 -22.62
CA GLU A 27 -9.50 7.27 -21.79
C GLU A 27 -10.81 7.75 -21.13
N ALA A 28 -11.96 7.54 -21.78
CA ALA A 28 -13.27 7.96 -21.29
C ALA A 28 -13.66 7.33 -19.92
N VAL A 29 -13.03 6.22 -19.52
CA VAL A 29 -13.33 5.54 -18.26
C VAL A 29 -12.66 6.19 -17.06
N ARG A 30 -11.59 6.96 -17.24
CA ARG A 30 -10.75 7.55 -16.18
C ARG A 30 -11.56 8.19 -15.04
N SER A 31 -12.51 9.04 -15.39
CA SER A 31 -13.32 9.79 -14.41
C SER A 31 -14.32 8.92 -13.64
N ARG A 32 -14.58 7.69 -14.12
CA ARG A 32 -15.53 6.74 -13.53
C ARG A 32 -14.88 5.71 -12.62
N VAL A 33 -13.54 5.59 -12.65
CA VAL A 33 -12.81 4.67 -11.78
C VAL A 33 -13.06 4.99 -10.32
N ARG A 34 -13.37 3.97 -9.54
CA ARG A 34 -13.57 4.07 -8.08
C ARG A 34 -12.94 2.85 -7.41
N ILE A 35 -12.25 3.10 -6.32
CA ILE A 35 -11.72 2.02 -5.46
C ILE A 35 -12.75 1.73 -4.37
N HIS A 36 -13.08 0.47 -4.19
CA HIS A 36 -13.91 0.04 -3.08
C HIS A 36 -13.02 -0.27 -1.87
N PHE A 37 -12.68 0.77 -1.10
CA PHE A 37 -11.71 0.71 0.01
C PHE A 37 -11.95 -0.41 1.01
N ARG A 38 -13.22 -0.65 1.39
CA ARG A 38 -13.56 -1.72 2.32
C ARG A 38 -13.21 -3.11 1.75
N ASN A 39 -13.52 -3.36 0.49
CA ASN A 39 -13.19 -4.63 -0.15
C ASN A 39 -11.67 -4.81 -0.25
N LEU A 40 -10.95 -3.73 -0.54
CA LEU A 40 -9.50 -3.75 -0.61
C LEU A 40 -8.88 -4.03 0.77
N LEU A 41 -9.42 -3.43 1.83
CA LEU A 41 -9.01 -3.73 3.21
C LEU A 41 -9.31 -5.20 3.59
N GLU A 42 -10.49 -5.71 3.24
CA GLU A 42 -10.85 -7.12 3.49
C GLU A 42 -9.95 -8.09 2.72
N LEU A 43 -9.59 -7.75 1.48
CA LEU A 43 -8.60 -8.51 0.71
C LEU A 43 -7.24 -8.51 1.40
N ALA A 44 -6.77 -7.34 1.84
CA ALA A 44 -5.48 -7.21 2.52
C ALA A 44 -5.43 -7.97 3.85
N ARG A 45 -6.49 -7.89 4.64
CA ARG A 45 -6.55 -8.62 5.92
C ARG A 45 -6.78 -10.12 5.74
N ALA A 46 -7.51 -10.52 4.72
CA ALA A 46 -7.81 -11.93 4.42
C ALA A 46 -8.30 -12.74 5.65
N GLY A 47 -9.25 -12.18 6.40
CA GLY A 47 -9.80 -12.78 7.62
C GLY A 47 -8.86 -12.81 8.85
N ARG A 48 -7.66 -12.23 8.75
CA ARG A 48 -6.67 -12.18 9.84
C ARG A 48 -6.90 -10.98 10.76
N LYS A 49 -6.30 -10.99 11.94
CA LYS A 49 -6.35 -9.85 12.86
C LYS A 49 -5.44 -8.73 12.34
N ILE A 50 -6.00 -7.53 12.20
CA ILE A 50 -5.20 -6.32 11.97
C ILE A 50 -4.57 -5.93 13.31
N GLU A 51 -3.24 -5.88 13.35
CA GLU A 51 -2.49 -5.38 14.50
C GLU A 51 -2.15 -3.89 14.33
N HIS A 52 -1.76 -3.52 13.12
CA HIS A 52 -1.58 -2.13 12.71
C HIS A 52 -2.02 -1.97 11.25
N ALA A 53 -2.62 -0.84 10.92
CA ALA A 53 -2.91 -0.47 9.55
C ALA A 53 -2.78 1.04 9.39
N VAL A 54 -2.07 1.46 8.38
CA VAL A 54 -1.90 2.87 8.03
C VAL A 54 -2.10 3.08 6.53
N ALA A 55 -2.95 4.03 6.19
CA ALA A 55 -3.14 4.48 4.81
C ALA A 55 -2.69 5.93 4.69
N VAL A 56 -1.91 6.20 3.67
CA VAL A 56 -1.40 7.54 3.37
C VAL A 56 -1.83 7.93 1.97
N GLY A 57 -2.30 9.14 1.82
CA GLY A 57 -2.73 9.65 0.52
C GLY A 57 -3.02 11.13 0.52
N SER A 58 -3.21 11.69 -0.65
CA SER A 58 -3.68 13.06 -0.84
C SER A 58 -5.13 13.03 -1.30
N ILE A 59 -6.06 13.53 -0.48
CA ILE A 59 -7.48 13.47 -0.79
C ILE A 59 -8.07 14.85 -0.92
N PRO A 60 -9.01 15.02 -1.86
CA PRO A 60 -9.93 16.12 -1.81
C PRO A 60 -10.75 16.09 -0.51
N PRO A 61 -10.96 17.25 0.16
CA PRO A 61 -11.72 17.32 1.41
C PRO A 61 -13.11 16.70 1.34
N GLU A 62 -13.73 16.72 0.18
CA GLU A 62 -15.07 16.17 -0.10
C GLU A 62 -15.15 14.64 0.01
N LEU A 63 -14.03 13.95 -0.04
CA LEU A 63 -13.97 12.50 0.11
C LEU A 63 -13.66 12.03 1.54
N ARG A 64 -13.58 12.94 2.50
CA ARG A 64 -13.22 12.62 3.89
C ARG A 64 -14.15 11.58 4.54
N HIS A 65 -15.41 11.52 4.14
CA HIS A 65 -16.36 10.53 4.63
C HIS A 65 -15.97 9.07 4.29
N VAL A 66 -15.24 8.86 3.22
CA VAL A 66 -14.74 7.53 2.84
C VAL A 66 -13.66 7.07 3.81
N TRP A 67 -12.82 7.99 4.23
CA TRP A 67 -11.72 7.74 5.16
C TRP A 67 -12.20 7.49 6.58
N ASN A 68 -13.21 8.22 7.03
CA ASN A 68 -13.82 7.99 8.32
C ASN A 68 -14.33 6.54 8.49
N ARG A 69 -14.72 5.90 7.38
CA ARG A 69 -15.13 4.49 7.42
C ARG A 69 -13.92 3.56 7.68
N LEU A 70 -12.78 3.83 7.07
CA LEU A 70 -11.56 3.05 7.31
C LEU A 70 -11.03 3.27 8.73
N GLU A 71 -11.11 4.48 9.25
CA GLU A 71 -10.76 4.79 10.65
C GLU A 71 -11.64 3.99 11.63
N ASN A 72 -12.92 3.84 11.34
CA ASN A 72 -13.83 3.00 12.14
C ASN A 72 -13.50 1.50 12.07
N GLU A 73 -12.80 1.05 11.03
CA GLU A 73 -12.27 -0.32 10.89
C GLU A 73 -10.87 -0.48 11.51
N GLY A 74 -10.35 0.55 12.16
CA GLY A 74 -9.05 0.54 12.85
C GLY A 74 -7.85 0.89 11.96
N VAL A 75 -8.06 1.52 10.80
CA VAL A 75 -6.98 2.01 9.93
C VAL A 75 -6.61 3.43 10.35
N THR A 76 -5.35 3.68 10.64
CA THR A 76 -4.82 5.03 10.85
C THR A 76 -4.69 5.75 9.52
N ILE A 77 -5.36 6.88 9.37
CA ILE A 77 -5.34 7.66 8.14
C ILE A 77 -4.40 8.85 8.28
N LYS A 78 -3.44 8.96 7.35
CA LYS A 78 -2.52 10.11 7.26
C LYS A 78 -2.73 10.82 5.94
N LEU A 79 -3.31 12.00 6.00
CA LEU A 79 -3.60 12.83 4.83
C LEU A 79 -2.53 13.89 4.68
N LEU A 80 -1.95 13.98 3.50
CA LEU A 80 -1.04 15.05 3.12
C LEU A 80 -1.83 16.15 2.41
N GLU A 81 -1.74 17.38 2.91
CA GLU A 81 -2.43 18.52 2.30
C GLU A 81 -1.94 18.84 0.89
N ARG A 82 -2.88 19.19 0.00
CA ARG A 82 -2.59 19.65 -1.37
C ARG A 82 -2.03 21.08 -1.38
N GLY A 83 -0.77 21.28 -1.02
CA GLY A 83 -0.18 22.63 -1.00
C GLY A 83 1.21 22.74 -1.62
N ALA A 84 2.02 21.68 -1.58
CA ALA A 84 3.39 21.71 -2.09
C ALA A 84 3.53 20.83 -3.34
N ILE A 85 3.74 21.43 -4.50
CA ILE A 85 3.67 20.77 -5.81
C ILE A 85 4.86 19.84 -6.11
N GLN A 86 5.98 19.98 -5.40
CA GLN A 86 7.15 19.14 -5.55
C GLN A 86 7.45 18.44 -4.20
N GLY A 87 7.28 17.13 -4.14
CA GLY A 87 7.62 16.35 -2.94
C GLY A 87 6.48 15.56 -2.29
N ARG A 88 5.28 15.54 -2.87
CA ARG A 88 4.12 14.83 -2.29
C ARG A 88 4.24 13.32 -2.35
N GLU A 89 4.66 12.79 -3.49
CA GLU A 89 4.89 11.36 -3.66
C GLU A 89 5.99 10.90 -2.72
N GLN A 90 7.10 11.66 -2.64
CA GLN A 90 8.16 11.40 -1.66
C GLN A 90 7.66 11.47 -0.21
N GLY A 91 6.75 12.39 0.10
CA GLY A 91 6.18 12.51 1.45
C GLY A 91 5.33 11.32 1.84
N VAL A 92 4.51 10.78 0.93
CA VAL A 92 3.70 9.58 1.14
C VAL A 92 4.61 8.38 1.40
N ASP A 93 5.56 8.16 0.53
CA ASP A 93 6.52 7.06 0.62
C ASP A 93 7.30 7.11 1.95
N GLN A 94 7.83 8.27 2.32
CA GLN A 94 8.59 8.45 3.55
C GLN A 94 7.76 8.17 4.81
N VAL A 95 6.50 8.59 4.83
CA VAL A 95 5.61 8.32 5.96
C VAL A 95 5.36 6.82 6.09
N LEU A 96 5.02 6.13 4.99
CA LEU A 96 4.78 4.69 5.00
C LEU A 96 6.03 3.90 5.37
N GLN A 97 7.19 4.25 4.79
CA GLN A 97 8.47 3.63 5.13
C GLN A 97 8.81 3.81 6.61
N THR A 98 8.60 5.01 7.15
CA THR A 98 8.86 5.29 8.57
C THR A 98 7.96 4.43 9.46
N GLU A 99 6.66 4.34 9.17
CA GLU A 99 5.73 3.49 9.95
C GLU A 99 6.11 2.01 9.86
N MET A 100 6.41 1.53 8.67
CA MET A 100 6.80 0.14 8.45
C MET A 100 8.10 -0.22 9.19
N LEU A 101 9.11 0.66 9.15
CA LEU A 101 10.38 0.44 9.85
C LEU A 101 10.21 0.52 11.36
N ARG A 102 9.39 1.44 11.88
CA ARG A 102 9.07 1.51 13.32
C ARG A 102 8.45 0.19 13.79
N ASP A 103 7.44 -0.31 13.09
CA ASP A 103 6.84 -1.59 13.42
C ASP A 103 7.87 -2.73 13.35
N GLY A 104 8.72 -2.72 12.33
CA GLY A 104 9.77 -3.72 12.16
C GLY A 104 10.81 -3.74 13.27
N PHE A 105 11.08 -2.60 13.90
CA PHE A 105 12.10 -2.47 14.93
C PHE A 105 11.53 -2.47 16.36
N ASP A 106 10.39 -1.81 16.57
CA ASP A 106 9.85 -1.52 17.90
C ASP A 106 8.79 -2.53 18.35
N TYR A 107 8.27 -3.36 17.43
CA TYR A 107 7.26 -4.35 17.78
C TYR A 107 7.85 -5.46 18.66
N ASN A 108 7.38 -5.55 19.89
CA ASN A 108 7.88 -6.48 20.90
C ASN A 108 7.29 -7.91 20.79
N GLY A 109 6.36 -8.14 19.85
CA GLY A 109 5.77 -9.45 19.61
C GLY A 109 6.55 -10.27 18.58
N ASN A 110 6.06 -11.48 18.32
CA ASN A 110 6.59 -12.25 17.20
C ASN A 110 6.25 -11.56 15.87
N PRO A 111 7.19 -11.53 14.91
CA PRO A 111 6.93 -10.97 13.58
C PRO A 111 5.66 -11.52 12.95
N GLY A 112 4.85 -10.64 12.38
CA GLY A 112 3.61 -10.97 11.69
C GLY A 112 3.77 -11.02 10.18
N ILE A 113 2.72 -10.56 9.49
CA ILE A 113 2.69 -10.41 8.04
C ILE A 113 2.62 -8.94 7.70
N VAL A 114 3.59 -8.46 6.96
CA VAL A 114 3.54 -7.13 6.31
C VAL A 114 2.75 -7.25 5.03
N VAL A 115 1.72 -6.44 4.90
CA VAL A 115 0.90 -6.32 3.70
C VAL A 115 1.09 -4.92 3.13
N MET A 116 1.77 -4.82 2.00
CA MET A 116 2.03 -3.55 1.30
C MET A 116 1.07 -3.40 0.13
N LEU A 117 0.27 -2.33 0.14
CA LEU A 117 -0.58 -1.94 -0.99
C LEU A 117 0.07 -0.75 -1.69
N THR A 118 0.52 -0.94 -2.91
CA THR A 118 1.17 0.08 -3.73
C THR A 118 0.78 -0.05 -5.20
N GLY A 119 0.79 1.04 -5.94
CA GLY A 119 0.45 1.03 -7.36
C GLY A 119 1.61 0.59 -8.25
N ASP A 120 2.76 1.19 -8.08
CA ASP A 120 3.94 0.98 -8.93
C ASP A 120 5.07 0.21 -8.25
N GLY A 121 5.06 0.12 -6.91
CA GLY A 121 6.14 -0.54 -6.18
C GLY A 121 7.50 0.12 -6.43
N ALA A 122 7.51 1.40 -6.82
CA ALA A 122 8.72 2.11 -7.14
C ALA A 122 9.64 2.22 -5.91
N GLY A 123 10.93 2.28 -6.16
CA GLY A 123 11.92 2.57 -5.15
C GLY A 123 12.68 1.35 -4.63
N PHE A 124 13.61 0.89 -5.44
CA PHE A 124 14.82 0.24 -4.96
C PHE A 124 16.01 0.99 -5.56
N ASP A 125 16.41 2.05 -4.90
CA ASP A 125 17.60 2.80 -5.30
C ASP A 125 18.57 2.82 -4.11
N ASP A 126 19.74 2.22 -4.27
CA ASP A 126 20.81 2.11 -3.26
C ASP A 126 20.32 1.69 -1.84
N GLY A 127 19.38 0.75 -1.78
CA GLY A 127 18.84 0.27 -0.50
C GLY A 127 17.81 1.17 0.15
N VAL A 128 17.23 2.10 -0.60
CA VAL A 128 16.12 2.96 -0.21
C VAL A 128 14.85 2.56 -0.98
N GLY A 129 13.67 2.80 -0.40
CA GLY A 129 12.36 2.52 -1.00
C GLY A 129 11.64 1.31 -0.40
N PHE A 130 10.38 1.14 -0.76
CA PHE A 130 9.52 0.08 -0.22
C PHE A 130 10.11 -1.31 -0.36
N HIS A 131 10.66 -1.64 -1.53
CA HIS A 131 11.26 -2.95 -1.76
C HIS A 131 12.42 -3.22 -0.79
N ALA A 132 13.32 -2.24 -0.61
CA ALA A 132 14.45 -2.38 0.31
C ALA A 132 13.99 -2.55 1.77
N ASP A 133 12.91 -1.87 2.16
CA ASP A 133 12.38 -1.96 3.50
C ASP A 133 11.63 -3.27 3.74
N LEU A 134 10.91 -3.78 2.75
CA LEU A 134 10.33 -5.13 2.79
C LEU A 134 11.41 -6.22 2.91
N GLU A 135 12.55 -6.08 2.23
CA GLU A 135 13.70 -6.97 2.41
C GLU A 135 14.26 -6.92 3.83
N ARG A 136 14.33 -5.72 4.44
CA ARG A 136 14.76 -5.56 5.85
C ARG A 136 13.81 -6.26 6.80
N MET A 137 12.50 -6.07 6.60
CA MET A 137 11.47 -6.73 7.39
C MET A 137 11.55 -8.25 7.28
N ARG A 138 11.69 -8.77 6.05
CA ARG A 138 11.83 -10.21 5.80
C ARG A 138 13.05 -10.80 6.53
N ARG A 139 14.19 -10.12 6.49
CA ARG A 139 15.41 -10.56 7.21
C ARG A 139 15.22 -10.63 8.73
N ARG A 140 14.23 -9.90 9.26
CA ARG A 140 13.83 -9.93 10.68
C ARG A 140 12.72 -10.95 10.99
N GLY A 141 12.38 -11.80 10.04
CA GLY A 141 11.40 -12.87 10.22
C GLY A 141 9.96 -12.51 9.86
N TRP A 142 9.71 -11.30 9.33
CA TRP A 142 8.38 -10.94 8.85
C TRP A 142 8.06 -11.66 7.54
N ARG A 143 6.81 -12.10 7.39
CA ARG A 143 6.28 -12.58 6.11
C ARG A 143 5.81 -11.39 5.30
N ILE A 144 5.95 -11.46 3.98
CA ILE A 144 5.66 -10.33 3.08
C ILE A 144 4.53 -10.70 2.12
N GLU A 145 3.58 -9.80 2.00
CA GLU A 145 2.54 -9.83 0.97
C GLU A 145 2.48 -8.46 0.28
N VAL A 146 2.47 -8.45 -1.04
CA VAL A 146 2.37 -7.23 -1.85
C VAL A 146 1.09 -7.31 -2.66
N LEU A 147 0.21 -6.33 -2.48
CA LEU A 147 -0.99 -6.14 -3.28
C LEU A 147 -0.74 -4.97 -4.23
N SER A 148 -0.76 -5.24 -5.51
CA SER A 148 -0.51 -4.24 -6.55
C SER A 148 -1.15 -4.63 -7.87
N TRP A 149 -1.16 -3.70 -8.81
CA TRP A 149 -1.59 -3.95 -10.17
C TRP A 149 -0.44 -4.61 -10.93
N ARG A 150 -0.66 -5.80 -11.49
CA ARG A 150 0.37 -6.53 -12.25
C ARG A 150 0.97 -5.67 -13.37
N HIS A 151 0.11 -4.88 -13.98
CA HIS A 151 0.46 -3.99 -15.08
C HIS A 151 1.44 -2.88 -14.69
N SER A 152 1.23 -2.20 -13.56
CA SER A 152 2.00 -1.03 -13.14
C SER A 152 3.11 -1.33 -12.13
N CYS A 153 3.03 -2.46 -11.42
CA CYS A 153 4.01 -2.80 -10.39
C CYS A 153 5.40 -2.99 -10.99
N ASN A 154 6.40 -2.37 -10.36
CA ASN A 154 7.79 -2.57 -10.72
C ASN A 154 8.14 -4.06 -10.81
N ARG A 155 8.69 -4.47 -11.95
CA ARG A 155 8.98 -5.87 -12.24
C ARG A 155 9.87 -6.53 -11.17
N ARG A 156 10.93 -5.84 -10.74
CA ARG A 156 11.86 -6.35 -9.73
C ARG A 156 11.16 -6.61 -8.39
N MET A 157 10.29 -5.67 -7.94
CA MET A 157 9.54 -5.85 -6.71
C MET A 157 8.54 -7.00 -6.81
N ARG A 158 7.85 -7.12 -7.93
CA ARG A 158 6.90 -8.21 -8.19
C ARG A 158 7.59 -9.57 -8.14
N GLU A 159 8.63 -9.77 -8.95
CA GLU A 159 9.39 -11.02 -9.01
C GLU A 159 9.94 -11.39 -7.62
N TRP A 160 10.51 -10.41 -6.91
CA TRP A 160 11.01 -10.63 -5.57
C TRP A 160 9.90 -11.04 -4.58
N ALA A 161 8.71 -10.41 -4.65
CA ALA A 161 7.58 -10.74 -3.79
C ALA A 161 7.01 -12.14 -4.11
N GLU A 162 6.97 -12.54 -5.38
CA GLU A 162 6.58 -13.89 -5.81
C GLU A 162 7.53 -14.97 -5.27
N GLU A 163 8.83 -14.69 -5.23
CA GLU A 163 9.86 -15.62 -4.74
C GLU A 163 9.96 -15.67 -3.21
N ASN A 164 9.77 -14.56 -2.52
CA ASN A 164 10.10 -14.38 -1.11
C ASN A 164 8.89 -14.18 -0.19
N GLY A 165 7.69 -14.13 -0.75
CA GLY A 165 6.46 -13.88 -0.04
C GLY A 165 5.25 -14.23 -0.88
N LYS A 166 4.34 -13.25 -1.05
CA LYS A 166 3.19 -13.35 -1.96
C LYS A 166 3.02 -12.05 -2.73
N PHE A 167 2.76 -12.17 -4.01
CA PHE A 167 2.24 -11.09 -4.84
C PHE A 167 0.77 -11.37 -5.17
N ILE A 168 -0.11 -10.41 -4.92
CA ILE A 168 -1.54 -10.51 -5.20
C ILE A 168 -1.88 -9.41 -6.20
N ALA A 169 -2.23 -9.82 -7.42
CA ALA A 169 -2.60 -8.90 -8.47
C ALA A 169 -4.02 -8.37 -8.25
N LEU A 170 -4.20 -7.05 -8.35
CA LEU A 170 -5.50 -6.39 -8.19
C LEU A 170 -6.28 -6.29 -9.50
N ASP A 171 -5.67 -6.67 -10.62
CA ASP A 171 -6.21 -6.63 -11.98
C ASP A 171 -6.60 -8.02 -12.53
N ASP A 172 -6.49 -9.05 -11.72
CA ASP A 172 -6.91 -10.43 -12.05
C ASP A 172 -8.40 -10.69 -11.73
#